data_dbe2aea12ae3bdce491b78e5e2210d40
#
_entry.id   dbe2aea12ae3bdce491b78e5e2210d40
#
_cell.length_a   1.000
_cell.length_b   1.000
_cell.length_c   1.000
_cell.angle_alpha   90.00
_cell.angle_beta   90.00
_cell.angle_gamma   90.00
#
_symmetry.space_group_name_H-M   'P 1'
#
loop_
_entity.id
_entity.type
_entity.pdbx_description
1 polymer ?
#
loop_
_entity_poly.entity_id
_entity_poly.type
_entity_poly.pdbx_seq_one_letter_code
_entity_poly.pdbx_strand_id
1 'polypeptide(L)'
;MITAIATLAGSPPARRLVNRAFHLHAKARMKALAALDPLREQEQTLRRLARFARGTRFGRDHGFGSIRTIDDYRRRVPIRTYEALWDDYLRARYPTFENLTWPGKIPYLALTSGTTRGATKYIPVSREMVRSNRKAAQTVTAAHMTARPGSRLFEGRVFFLGGTTKLEEPAPGVRQGDLSGVAAIEVADALRPYTFPPLDLALESDWDRKLERLAATSIGQRITLVSGVPSWLLMLFRRILDVSGRSTIAEVWPRLELVIHGGLKFAPYEAAFREVVGSDAVRLQETYPCSEGFIAFGD
;
A
#
# COMPACT_ATOMS: atom_id res chain seq x y z
N MET A 1 -7.47 21.61 -19.01
CA MET A 1 -5.99 21.43 -18.96
C MET A 1 -5.61 20.11 -18.27
N ILE A 2 -6.09 19.79 -17.09
CA ILE A 2 -5.79 18.52 -16.37
C ILE A 2 -6.20 17.28 -17.18
N THR A 3 -7.39 17.28 -17.80
CA THR A 3 -7.89 16.18 -18.63
C THR A 3 -7.02 15.90 -19.86
N ALA A 4 -6.51 16.93 -20.52
CA ALA A 4 -5.64 16.80 -21.68
C ALA A 4 -4.26 16.22 -21.30
N ILE A 5 -3.70 16.64 -20.16
CA ILE A 5 -2.45 16.10 -19.62
C ILE A 5 -2.62 14.61 -19.24
N ALA A 6 -3.73 14.25 -18.62
CA ALA A 6 -4.04 12.87 -18.25
C ALA A 6 -4.21 11.97 -19.50
N THR A 7 -4.83 12.49 -20.57
CA THR A 7 -4.98 11.76 -21.84
C THR A 7 -3.63 11.54 -22.51
N LEU A 8 -2.77 12.54 -22.55
CA LEU A 8 -1.42 12.43 -23.11
C LEU A 8 -0.56 11.44 -22.28
N ALA A 9 -0.63 11.52 -20.95
CA ALA A 9 0.08 10.60 -20.05
C ALA A 9 -0.37 9.15 -20.22
N GLY A 10 -1.64 8.91 -20.57
CA GLY A 10 -2.19 7.58 -20.85
C GLY A 10 -1.90 7.03 -22.25
N SER A 11 -1.30 7.79 -23.15
CA SER A 11 -1.04 7.36 -24.53
C SER A 11 0.01 6.23 -24.58
N PRO A 12 -0.04 5.33 -25.59
CA PRO A 12 0.93 4.23 -25.73
C PRO A 12 2.40 4.69 -25.77
N PRO A 13 2.77 5.79 -26.47
CA PRO A 13 4.14 6.30 -26.43
C PRO A 13 4.58 6.76 -25.05
N ALA A 14 3.72 7.49 -24.33
CA ALA A 14 4.00 7.97 -22.98
C ALA A 14 4.19 6.79 -22.01
N ARG A 15 3.33 5.77 -22.10
CA ARG A 15 3.46 4.55 -21.29
C ARG A 15 4.77 3.82 -21.52
N ARG A 16 5.24 3.69 -22.77
CA ARG A 16 6.54 3.12 -23.09
C ARG A 16 7.69 3.91 -22.49
N LEU A 17 7.61 5.24 -22.56
CA LEU A 17 8.61 6.13 -21.98
C LEU A 17 8.67 5.97 -20.46
N VAL A 18 7.51 6.00 -19.79
CA VAL A 18 7.39 5.77 -18.34
C VAL A 18 7.96 4.39 -17.96
N ASN A 19 7.61 3.35 -18.71
CA ASN A 19 8.12 1.99 -18.47
C ASN A 19 9.65 1.94 -18.57
N ARG A 20 10.25 2.57 -19.60
CA ARG A 20 11.72 2.66 -19.75
C ARG A 20 12.38 3.44 -18.62
N ALA A 21 11.81 4.60 -18.25
CA ALA A 21 12.32 5.40 -17.15
C ALA A 21 12.27 4.63 -15.82
N PHE A 22 11.18 3.86 -15.60
CA PHE A 22 11.07 3.05 -14.40
C PHE A 22 12.05 1.87 -14.39
N HIS A 23 12.38 1.25 -15.51
CA HIS A 23 13.45 0.24 -15.58
C HIS A 23 14.81 0.80 -15.13
N LEU A 24 15.15 2.01 -15.55
CA LEU A 24 16.38 2.68 -15.11
C LEU A 24 16.35 2.96 -13.59
N HIS A 25 15.22 3.50 -13.12
CA HIS A 25 14.98 3.71 -11.68
C HIS A 25 15.08 2.40 -10.89
N ALA A 26 14.46 1.32 -11.38
CA ALA A 26 14.46 0.01 -10.73
C ALA A 26 15.88 -0.53 -10.56
N LYS A 27 16.70 -0.52 -11.62
CA LYS A 27 18.10 -0.94 -11.54
C LYS A 27 18.91 -0.12 -10.53
N ALA A 28 18.77 1.21 -10.57
CA ALA A 28 19.44 2.10 -9.63
C ALA A 28 18.98 1.85 -8.18
N ARG A 29 17.66 1.67 -7.97
CA ARG A 29 17.07 1.39 -6.66
C ARG A 29 17.56 0.07 -6.08
N MET A 30 17.54 -1.01 -6.87
CA MET A 30 17.98 -2.33 -6.40
C MET A 30 19.47 -2.36 -6.14
N LYS A 31 20.30 -1.70 -6.98
CA LYS A 31 21.74 -1.53 -6.73
C LYS A 31 21.99 -0.77 -5.42
N ALA A 32 21.28 0.32 -5.18
CA ALA A 32 21.39 1.09 -3.96
C ALA A 32 21.01 0.27 -2.72
N LEU A 33 19.94 -0.55 -2.79
CA LEU A 33 19.54 -1.43 -1.70
C LEU A 33 20.57 -2.52 -1.42
N ALA A 34 21.12 -3.15 -2.46
CA ALA A 34 22.16 -4.18 -2.30
C ALA A 34 23.47 -3.66 -1.68
N ALA A 35 23.72 -2.35 -1.79
CA ALA A 35 24.90 -1.71 -1.21
C ALA A 35 24.69 -1.20 0.24
N LEU A 36 23.48 -1.33 0.80
CA LEU A 36 23.20 -0.87 2.17
C LEU A 36 23.75 -1.84 3.22
N ASP A 37 24.26 -1.28 4.29
CA ASP A 37 24.46 -1.98 5.56
C ASP A 37 23.15 -1.89 6.37
N PRO A 38 22.41 -2.98 6.56
CA PRO A 38 21.12 -2.95 7.21
C PRO A 38 21.14 -2.41 8.64
N LEU A 39 22.17 -2.76 9.42
CA LEU A 39 22.29 -2.31 10.82
C LEU A 39 22.54 -0.83 10.91
N ARG A 40 23.45 -0.33 10.09
CA ARG A 40 23.76 1.10 10.01
C ARG A 40 22.54 1.92 9.54
N GLU A 41 21.83 1.43 8.54
CA GLU A 41 20.61 2.10 8.03
C GLU A 41 19.48 2.11 9.04
N GLN A 42 19.30 1.04 9.81
CA GLN A 42 18.31 0.99 10.89
C GLN A 42 18.65 2.01 11.97
N GLU A 43 19.89 2.08 12.40
CA GLU A 43 20.32 3.05 13.42
C GLU A 43 20.18 4.49 12.94
N GLN A 44 20.61 4.79 11.71
CA GLN A 44 20.43 6.12 11.12
C GLN A 44 18.96 6.51 10.99
N THR A 45 18.12 5.57 10.59
CA THR A 45 16.68 5.79 10.48
C THR A 45 16.07 6.06 11.85
N LEU A 46 16.39 5.27 12.88
CA LEU A 46 15.94 5.52 14.25
C LEU A 46 16.33 6.92 14.73
N ARG A 47 17.59 7.29 14.58
CA ARG A 47 18.09 8.63 14.98
C ARG A 47 17.34 9.75 14.27
N ARG A 48 17.08 9.58 12.98
CA ARG A 48 16.33 10.57 12.18
C ARG A 48 14.91 10.70 12.66
N LEU A 49 14.20 9.59 12.90
CA LEU A 49 12.82 9.58 13.38
C LEU A 49 12.72 10.18 14.80
N ALA A 50 13.60 9.77 15.73
CA ALA A 50 13.65 10.32 17.08
C ALA A 50 13.92 11.83 17.06
N ARG A 51 14.91 12.29 16.26
CA ARG A 51 15.22 13.72 16.12
C ARG A 51 14.03 14.50 15.58
N PHE A 52 13.34 13.96 14.59
CA PHE A 52 12.18 14.62 13.98
C PHE A 52 11.03 14.73 14.98
N ALA A 53 10.76 13.67 15.74
CA ALA A 53 9.68 13.61 16.71
C ALA A 53 10.02 14.19 18.11
N ARG A 54 11.23 14.71 18.32
CA ARG A 54 11.69 15.18 19.67
C ARG A 54 10.81 16.23 20.32
N GLY A 55 10.12 17.06 19.53
CA GLY A 55 9.24 18.13 19.99
C GLY A 55 7.80 17.68 20.26
N THR A 56 7.44 16.43 19.95
CA THR A 56 6.12 15.88 20.26
C THR A 56 5.97 15.59 21.75
N ARG A 57 4.72 15.40 22.23
CA ARG A 57 4.49 14.96 23.62
C ARG A 57 5.24 13.68 23.93
N PHE A 58 5.04 12.64 23.11
CA PHE A 58 5.73 11.35 23.26
C PHE A 58 7.26 11.49 23.21
N GLY A 59 7.77 12.32 22.31
CA GLY A 59 9.21 12.54 22.17
C GLY A 59 9.83 13.24 23.39
N ARG A 60 9.13 14.19 24.01
CA ARG A 60 9.56 14.82 25.27
C ARG A 60 9.52 13.85 26.43
N ASP A 61 8.41 13.13 26.60
CA ASP A 61 8.21 12.17 27.71
C ASP A 61 9.27 11.05 27.70
N HIS A 62 9.79 10.68 26.51
CA HIS A 62 10.80 9.64 26.33
C HIS A 62 12.20 10.16 25.99
N GLY A 63 12.44 11.47 26.11
CA GLY A 63 13.75 12.07 25.93
C GLY A 63 14.35 11.87 24.54
N PHE A 64 13.56 11.98 23.47
CA PHE A 64 14.01 11.73 22.08
C PHE A 64 15.17 12.63 21.65
N GLY A 65 15.33 13.82 22.24
CA GLY A 65 16.47 14.69 22.00
C GLY A 65 17.83 14.09 22.37
N SER A 66 17.86 13.08 23.23
CA SER A 66 19.08 12.43 23.75
C SER A 66 19.34 11.05 23.15
N ILE A 67 18.45 10.53 22.30
CA ILE A 67 18.64 9.21 21.66
C ILE A 67 19.72 9.31 20.60
N ARG A 68 20.76 8.49 20.72
CA ARG A 68 21.89 8.38 19.80
C ARG A 68 22.04 6.96 19.24
N THR A 69 21.61 5.94 20.00
CA THR A 69 21.78 4.52 19.66
C THR A 69 20.45 3.79 19.80
N ILE A 70 20.38 2.56 19.28
CA ILE A 70 19.25 1.65 19.48
C ILE A 70 19.05 1.35 20.97
N ASP A 71 20.15 1.21 21.73
CA ASP A 71 20.08 0.94 23.17
C ASP A 71 19.58 2.15 23.97
N ASP A 72 19.88 3.38 23.54
CA ASP A 72 19.25 4.56 24.15
C ASP A 72 17.72 4.54 23.97
N TYR A 73 17.28 4.17 22.77
CA TYR A 73 15.84 4.04 22.47
C TYR A 73 15.20 2.97 23.35
N ARG A 74 15.79 1.78 23.42
CA ARG A 74 15.27 0.66 24.23
C ARG A 74 15.16 0.98 25.71
N ARG A 75 16.14 1.71 26.27
CA ARG A 75 16.10 2.13 27.69
C ARG A 75 15.05 3.19 27.99
N ARG A 76 14.73 4.05 27.02
CA ARG A 76 13.84 5.20 27.23
C ARG A 76 12.40 4.97 26.82
N VAL A 77 12.18 4.10 25.83
CA VAL A 77 10.86 3.84 25.27
C VAL A 77 10.42 2.44 25.68
N PRO A 78 9.51 2.34 26.66
CA PRO A 78 9.02 1.05 27.09
C PRO A 78 8.14 0.41 26.02
N ILE A 79 8.14 -0.92 25.97
CA ILE A 79 7.19 -1.68 25.16
C ILE A 79 5.77 -1.41 25.70
N ARG A 80 4.83 -1.11 24.81
CA ARG A 80 3.44 -0.80 25.15
C ARG A 80 2.48 -1.61 24.31
N THR A 81 1.32 -1.93 24.86
CA THR A 81 0.17 -2.36 24.06
C THR A 81 -0.47 -1.16 23.37
N TYR A 82 -1.30 -1.40 22.38
CA TYR A 82 -2.08 -0.34 21.76
C TYR A 82 -3.00 0.35 22.78
N GLU A 83 -3.63 -0.41 23.66
CA GLU A 83 -4.54 0.08 24.67
C GLU A 83 -3.82 1.06 25.63
N ALA A 84 -2.61 0.72 26.08
CA ALA A 84 -1.80 1.61 26.89
C ALA A 84 -1.41 2.89 26.13
N LEU A 85 -1.03 2.77 24.84
CA LEU A 85 -0.75 3.96 24.02
C LEU A 85 -2.00 4.82 23.79
N TRP A 86 -3.14 4.18 23.59
CA TRP A 86 -4.43 4.84 23.43
C TRP A 86 -4.80 5.64 24.67
N ASP A 87 -4.76 5.02 25.83
CA ASP A 87 -5.14 5.63 27.09
C ASP A 87 -4.21 6.77 27.51
N ASP A 88 -2.89 6.57 27.37
CA ASP A 88 -1.89 7.55 27.81
C ASP A 88 -1.79 8.77 26.87
N TYR A 89 -1.99 8.58 25.56
CA TYR A 89 -1.67 9.62 24.57
C TYR A 89 -2.82 9.99 23.65
N LEU A 90 -3.60 9.03 23.14
CA LEU A 90 -4.49 9.25 21.99
C LEU A 90 -5.91 9.57 22.40
N ARG A 91 -6.50 8.87 23.37
CA ARG A 91 -7.91 8.97 23.77
C ARG A 91 -8.37 10.39 24.00
N ALA A 92 -7.65 11.16 24.80
CA ALA A 92 -8.00 12.52 25.18
C ALA A 92 -7.91 13.54 24.01
N ARG A 93 -7.36 13.13 22.88
CA ARG A 93 -7.14 14.01 21.71
C ARG A 93 -7.85 13.52 20.45
N TYR A 94 -8.49 12.34 20.52
CA TYR A 94 -9.27 11.84 19.40
C TYR A 94 -10.42 12.79 19.06
N PRO A 95 -10.70 13.04 17.77
CA PRO A 95 -10.05 12.48 16.60
C PRO A 95 -8.89 13.31 16.04
N THR A 96 -8.46 14.39 16.70
CA THR A 96 -7.41 15.28 16.20
C THR A 96 -6.09 15.02 16.93
N PHE A 97 -5.17 14.34 16.26
CA PHE A 97 -3.83 14.09 16.79
C PHE A 97 -2.85 15.12 16.22
N GLU A 98 -2.39 16.01 17.08
CA GLU A 98 -1.43 17.02 16.71
C GLU A 98 -0.28 17.07 17.70
N ASN A 99 0.95 16.96 17.19
CA ASN A 99 2.19 16.96 17.98
C ASN A 99 2.20 15.94 19.15
N LEU A 100 1.48 14.82 19.02
CA LEU A 100 1.42 13.76 20.04
C LEU A 100 2.58 12.78 19.89
N THR A 101 2.52 11.93 18.86
CA THR A 101 3.54 10.91 18.55
C THR A 101 4.37 11.32 17.34
N TRP A 102 3.84 12.18 16.49
CA TRP A 102 4.47 12.72 15.29
C TRP A 102 4.24 14.23 15.18
N PRO A 103 5.18 14.99 14.58
CA PRO A 103 5.03 16.44 14.44
C PRO A 103 3.88 16.84 13.52
N GLY A 104 3.19 17.89 13.88
CA GLY A 104 2.06 18.43 13.13
C GLY A 104 0.77 17.62 13.32
N LYS A 105 -0.25 17.98 12.55
CA LYS A 105 -1.56 17.33 12.55
C LYS A 105 -1.53 16.06 11.70
N ILE A 106 -1.99 14.96 12.25
CA ILE A 106 -2.16 13.69 11.56
C ILE A 106 -3.39 13.76 10.64
N PRO A 107 -3.24 13.57 9.32
CA PRO A 107 -4.34 13.71 8.39
C PRO A 107 -5.21 12.45 8.25
N TYR A 108 -4.70 11.28 8.66
CA TYR A 108 -5.41 10.02 8.47
C TYR A 108 -5.38 9.15 9.72
N LEU A 109 -6.49 8.47 10.00
CA LEU A 109 -6.62 7.42 10.99
C LEU A 109 -6.99 6.12 10.27
N ALA A 110 -6.06 5.17 10.20
CA ALA A 110 -6.36 3.86 9.66
C ALA A 110 -7.14 3.04 10.70
N LEU A 111 -8.32 2.56 10.29
CA LEU A 111 -9.14 1.68 11.11
C LEU A 111 -8.67 0.24 10.93
N THR A 112 -8.48 -0.47 12.03
CA THR A 112 -8.18 -1.90 12.00
C THR A 112 -9.01 -2.63 13.04
N SER A 113 -9.47 -3.83 12.69
CA SER A 113 -10.16 -4.70 13.63
C SER A 113 -9.18 -5.12 14.73
N GLY A 114 -9.47 -4.76 15.97
CA GLY A 114 -8.68 -5.19 17.12
C GLY A 114 -8.79 -6.71 17.29
N THR A 115 -7.69 -7.43 17.11
CA THR A 115 -7.65 -8.88 17.26
C THR A 115 -7.85 -9.37 18.70
N THR A 116 -7.58 -8.52 19.70
CA THR A 116 -7.51 -8.95 21.11
C THR A 116 -8.78 -8.69 21.92
N ARG A 117 -9.60 -7.68 21.57
CA ARG A 117 -10.82 -7.31 22.32
C ARG A 117 -11.99 -6.87 21.43
N GLY A 118 -11.95 -7.09 20.11
CA GLY A 118 -13.02 -6.72 19.19
C GLY A 118 -13.23 -5.21 19.00
N ALA A 119 -12.45 -4.35 19.67
CA ALA A 119 -12.57 -2.90 19.55
C ALA A 119 -11.76 -2.37 18.38
N THR A 120 -12.35 -1.47 17.61
CA THR A 120 -11.66 -0.78 16.50
C THR A 120 -10.45 0.00 17.02
N LYS A 121 -9.31 -0.18 16.37
CA LYS A 121 -8.09 0.59 16.63
C LYS A 121 -7.96 1.71 15.60
N TYR A 122 -7.51 2.87 16.07
CA TYR A 122 -7.28 4.07 15.25
C TYR A 122 -5.78 4.30 15.13
N ILE A 123 -5.19 3.87 14.04
CA ILE A 123 -3.74 3.98 13.81
C ILE A 123 -3.45 5.32 13.13
N PRO A 124 -2.66 6.21 13.77
CA PRO A 124 -2.29 7.48 13.18
C PRO A 124 -1.39 7.30 11.95
N VAL A 125 -1.78 7.84 10.81
CA VAL A 125 -1.03 7.74 9.56
C VAL A 125 -0.61 9.15 9.11
N SER A 126 0.68 9.43 9.21
CA SER A 126 1.26 10.70 8.78
C SER A 126 1.49 10.73 7.26
N ARG A 127 1.69 11.94 6.70
CA ARG A 127 2.08 12.09 5.29
C ARG A 127 3.43 11.42 4.97
N GLU A 128 4.34 11.40 5.94
CA GLU A 128 5.63 10.73 5.83
C GLU A 128 5.47 9.21 5.74
N MET A 129 4.54 8.65 6.52
CA MET A 129 4.21 7.23 6.46
C MET A 129 3.59 6.86 5.11
N VAL A 130 2.66 7.67 4.58
CA VAL A 130 2.12 7.48 3.21
C VAL A 130 3.24 7.47 2.17
N ARG A 131 4.19 8.42 2.25
CA ARG A 131 5.36 8.45 1.35
C ARG A 131 6.25 7.21 1.51
N SER A 132 6.46 6.76 2.75
CA SER A 132 7.23 5.53 3.04
C SER A 132 6.59 4.30 2.42
N ASN A 133 5.28 4.12 2.62
CA ASN A 133 4.52 3.01 2.05
C ASN A 133 4.53 3.03 0.51
N ARG A 134 4.40 4.22 -0.09
CA ARG A 134 4.53 4.40 -1.55
C ARG A 134 5.92 3.98 -2.05
N LYS A 135 6.99 4.39 -1.35
CA LYS A 135 8.37 4.00 -1.68
C LYS A 135 8.57 2.50 -1.56
N ALA A 136 7.98 1.86 -0.56
CA ALA A 136 8.02 0.41 -0.38
C ALA A 136 7.32 -0.32 -1.54
N ALA A 137 6.10 0.09 -1.91
CA ALA A 137 5.38 -0.46 -3.06
C ALA A 137 6.16 -0.29 -4.39
N GLN A 138 6.81 0.87 -4.59
CA GLN A 138 7.70 1.10 -5.73
C GLN A 138 8.93 0.17 -5.69
N THR A 139 9.42 -0.20 -4.51
CA THR A 139 10.54 -1.13 -4.39
C THR A 139 10.15 -2.56 -4.78
N VAL A 140 8.93 -3.01 -4.43
CA VAL A 140 8.39 -4.30 -4.89
C VAL A 140 8.32 -4.35 -6.41
N THR A 141 7.77 -3.31 -7.03
CA THR A 141 7.71 -3.24 -8.50
C THR A 141 9.09 -3.14 -9.15
N ALA A 142 10.04 -2.44 -8.51
CA ALA A 142 11.43 -2.35 -8.96
C ALA A 142 12.15 -3.70 -8.91
N ALA A 143 11.94 -4.49 -7.85
CA ALA A 143 12.48 -5.85 -7.73
C ALA A 143 11.97 -6.74 -8.87
N HIS A 144 10.65 -6.73 -9.13
CA HIS A 144 10.05 -7.47 -10.24
C HIS A 144 10.65 -7.06 -11.60
N MET A 145 10.71 -5.77 -11.90
CA MET A 145 11.21 -5.29 -13.20
C MET A 145 12.72 -5.48 -13.37
N THR A 146 13.49 -5.52 -12.29
CA THR A 146 14.92 -5.84 -12.34
C THR A 146 15.14 -7.32 -12.64
N ALA A 147 14.33 -8.19 -12.03
CA ALA A 147 14.37 -9.63 -12.29
C ALA A 147 13.82 -10.00 -13.68
N ARG A 148 13.01 -9.13 -14.30
CA ARG A 148 12.40 -9.34 -15.63
C ARG A 148 12.66 -8.13 -16.55
N PRO A 149 13.81 -8.08 -17.24
CA PRO A 149 14.18 -6.95 -18.10
C PRO A 149 13.19 -6.65 -19.24
N GLY A 150 12.40 -7.63 -19.66
CA GLY A 150 11.34 -7.49 -20.66
C GLY A 150 9.99 -7.03 -20.11
N SER A 151 9.88 -6.74 -18.81
CA SER A 151 8.62 -6.32 -18.17
C SER A 151 8.06 -5.05 -18.79
N ARG A 152 6.75 -5.04 -19.02
CA ARG A 152 5.96 -3.92 -19.54
C ARG A 152 4.92 -3.47 -18.53
N LEU A 153 5.25 -3.53 -17.25
CA LEU A 153 4.34 -3.30 -16.14
C LEU A 153 3.61 -1.95 -16.26
N PHE A 154 4.32 -0.88 -16.62
CA PHE A 154 3.74 0.46 -16.78
C PHE A 154 3.19 0.76 -18.18
N GLU A 155 3.19 -0.20 -19.10
CA GLU A 155 2.45 -0.09 -20.35
C GLU A 155 0.95 -0.39 -20.19
N GLY A 156 0.55 -1.00 -19.07
CA GLY A 156 -0.82 -1.27 -18.69
C GLY A 156 -1.29 -0.49 -17.48
N ARG A 157 -2.23 -1.07 -16.74
CA ARG A 157 -2.80 -0.51 -15.51
C ARG A 157 -2.48 -1.38 -14.31
N VAL A 158 -2.25 -0.73 -13.20
CA VAL A 158 -2.13 -1.34 -11.88
C VAL A 158 -3.52 -1.41 -11.27
N PHE A 159 -4.01 -2.60 -11.03
CA PHE A 159 -5.28 -2.84 -10.37
C PHE A 159 -5.06 -3.03 -8.87
N PHE A 160 -5.59 -2.11 -8.07
CA PHE A 160 -5.56 -2.22 -6.62
C PHE A 160 -6.95 -2.56 -6.09
N LEU A 161 -7.09 -3.77 -5.52
CA LEU A 161 -8.31 -4.21 -4.85
C LEU A 161 -8.21 -3.88 -3.36
N GLY A 162 -8.82 -2.77 -2.97
CA GLY A 162 -9.02 -2.40 -1.56
C GLY A 162 -10.35 -2.89 -1.01
N GLY A 163 -10.50 -2.85 0.31
CA GLY A 163 -11.76 -3.13 0.99
C GLY A 163 -12.86 -2.12 0.66
N THR A 164 -13.94 -2.15 1.46
CA THR A 164 -15.01 -1.16 1.39
C THR A 164 -14.57 0.09 2.14
N THR A 165 -14.28 1.17 1.45
CA THR A 165 -13.55 2.27 2.08
C THR A 165 -14.11 3.64 1.78
N LYS A 166 -15.32 3.88 2.23
CA LYS A 166 -15.75 5.27 2.43
C LYS A 166 -14.90 5.85 3.57
N LEU A 167 -14.11 6.89 3.27
CA LEU A 167 -13.41 7.64 4.31
C LEU A 167 -14.39 8.61 4.95
N GLU A 168 -14.49 8.56 6.27
CA GLU A 168 -15.23 9.53 7.08
C GLU A 168 -14.32 10.71 7.45
N GLU A 169 -14.91 11.85 7.75
CA GLU A 169 -14.19 13.03 8.24
C GLU A 169 -14.67 13.38 9.64
N PRO A 170 -14.14 12.72 10.71
CA PRO A 170 -14.57 12.94 12.09
C PRO A 170 -14.19 14.31 12.65
N ALA A 171 -13.24 15.00 12.03
CA ALA A 171 -12.86 16.38 12.31
C ALA A 171 -12.30 17.05 11.06
N PRO A 172 -12.37 18.38 10.92
CA PRO A 172 -11.87 19.10 9.76
C PRO A 172 -10.43 18.71 9.41
N GLY A 173 -10.22 18.19 8.18
CA GLY A 173 -8.92 17.77 7.67
C GLY A 173 -8.35 16.50 8.31
N VAL A 174 -9.16 15.70 9.01
CA VAL A 174 -8.83 14.36 9.49
C VAL A 174 -9.76 13.36 8.81
N ARG A 175 -9.22 12.39 8.10
CA ARG A 175 -10.00 11.33 7.46
C ARG A 175 -9.71 10.00 8.13
N GLN A 176 -10.75 9.20 8.33
CA GLN A 176 -10.63 7.86 8.92
C GLN A 176 -11.29 6.80 8.04
N GLY A 177 -10.70 5.60 8.02
CA GLY A 177 -11.17 4.45 7.27
C GLY A 177 -10.06 3.44 7.04
N ASP A 178 -10.28 2.47 6.17
CA ASP A 178 -9.25 1.49 5.84
C ASP A 178 -8.01 2.15 5.22
N LEU A 179 -6.83 1.59 5.50
CA LEU A 179 -5.58 2.06 4.88
C LEU A 179 -5.63 2.00 3.34
N SER A 180 -6.39 1.04 2.78
CA SER A 180 -6.61 0.93 1.33
C SER A 180 -7.33 2.14 0.74
N GLY A 181 -8.29 2.73 1.46
CA GLY A 181 -8.97 3.96 1.04
C GLY A 181 -8.04 5.17 1.11
N VAL A 182 -7.22 5.26 2.17
CA VAL A 182 -6.17 6.29 2.24
C VAL A 182 -5.23 6.17 1.05
N ALA A 183 -4.78 4.95 0.70
CA ALA A 183 -3.93 4.72 -0.45
C ALA A 183 -4.60 5.14 -1.78
N ALA A 184 -5.90 4.86 -1.94
CA ALA A 184 -6.66 5.18 -3.16
C ALA A 184 -6.80 6.70 -3.38
N ILE A 185 -7.07 7.48 -2.32
CA ILE A 185 -7.19 8.95 -2.44
C ILE A 185 -5.84 9.64 -2.61
N GLU A 186 -4.76 9.03 -2.12
CA GLU A 186 -3.38 9.57 -2.21
C GLU A 186 -2.70 9.29 -3.57
N VAL A 187 -3.38 8.62 -4.50
CA VAL A 187 -2.89 8.48 -5.87
C VAL A 187 -2.90 9.84 -6.56
N ALA A 188 -1.73 10.32 -6.95
CA ALA A 188 -1.61 11.59 -7.67
C ALA A 188 -2.39 11.55 -9.00
N ASP A 189 -3.05 12.65 -9.38
CA ASP A 189 -3.88 12.73 -10.59
C ASP A 189 -3.13 12.34 -11.86
N ALA A 190 -1.84 12.67 -11.96
CA ALA A 190 -1.00 12.28 -13.09
C ALA A 190 -0.81 10.74 -13.21
N LEU A 191 -1.01 9.99 -12.14
CA LEU A 191 -0.89 8.53 -12.13
C LEU A 191 -2.23 7.80 -12.33
N ARG A 192 -3.36 8.51 -12.26
CA ARG A 192 -4.69 7.90 -12.46
C ARG A 192 -4.85 7.16 -13.79
N PRO A 193 -4.28 7.60 -14.93
CA PRO A 193 -4.32 6.81 -16.17
C PRO A 193 -3.64 5.43 -16.05
N TYR A 194 -2.73 5.26 -15.10
CA TYR A 194 -2.00 4.01 -14.84
C TYR A 194 -2.66 3.13 -13.79
N THR A 195 -3.74 3.57 -13.16
CA THR A 195 -4.41 2.83 -12.08
C THR A 195 -5.80 2.37 -12.49
N PHE A 196 -6.27 1.32 -11.84
CA PHE A 196 -7.62 0.78 -11.89
C PHE A 196 -7.96 0.25 -10.49
N PRO A 197 -9.18 0.36 -10.01
CA PRO A 197 -10.34 1.01 -10.63
C PRO A 197 -10.26 2.55 -10.55
N PRO A 198 -11.18 3.27 -11.23
CA PRO A 198 -11.39 4.68 -10.99
C PRO A 198 -11.86 4.93 -9.55
N LEU A 199 -11.65 6.15 -9.05
CA LEU A 199 -11.78 6.44 -7.61
C LEU A 199 -13.19 6.19 -7.06
N ASP A 200 -14.23 6.52 -7.82
CA ASP A 200 -15.63 6.28 -7.44
C ASP A 200 -15.91 4.79 -7.19
N LEU A 201 -15.39 3.93 -8.05
CA LEU A 201 -15.51 2.48 -7.91
C LEU A 201 -14.56 1.93 -6.83
N ALA A 202 -13.37 2.52 -6.66
CA ALA A 202 -12.46 2.15 -5.58
C ALA A 202 -13.08 2.38 -4.20
N LEU A 203 -13.89 3.45 -4.07
CA LEU A 203 -14.55 3.86 -2.82
C LEU A 203 -15.99 3.34 -2.66
N GLU A 204 -16.47 2.45 -3.54
CA GLU A 204 -17.77 1.80 -3.38
C GLU A 204 -17.81 1.03 -2.04
N SER A 205 -18.83 1.28 -1.24
CA SER A 205 -18.98 0.73 0.11
C SER A 205 -19.71 -0.61 0.14
N ASP A 206 -20.61 -0.85 -0.81
CA ASP A 206 -21.30 -2.13 -0.99
C ASP A 206 -20.32 -3.11 -1.66
N TRP A 207 -19.93 -4.15 -0.91
CA TRP A 207 -18.93 -5.11 -1.37
C TRP A 207 -19.40 -5.93 -2.57
N ASP A 208 -20.63 -6.41 -2.56
CA ASP A 208 -21.16 -7.26 -3.64
C ASP A 208 -21.31 -6.45 -4.92
N ARG A 209 -21.87 -5.26 -4.81
CA ARG A 209 -21.97 -4.32 -5.92
C ARG A 209 -20.60 -3.89 -6.44
N LYS A 210 -19.63 -3.66 -5.55
CA LYS A 210 -18.26 -3.35 -5.92
C LYS A 210 -17.64 -4.49 -6.72
N LEU A 211 -17.77 -5.72 -6.23
CA LEU A 211 -17.22 -6.92 -6.87
C LEU A 211 -17.79 -7.11 -8.27
N GLU A 212 -19.12 -6.99 -8.44
CA GLU A 212 -19.81 -7.05 -9.72
C GLU A 212 -19.28 -6.00 -10.72
N ARG A 213 -19.25 -4.75 -10.28
CA ARG A 213 -18.78 -3.65 -11.12
C ARG A 213 -17.31 -3.79 -11.49
N LEU A 214 -16.46 -4.23 -10.55
CA LEU A 214 -15.05 -4.49 -10.80
C LEU A 214 -14.86 -5.61 -11.82
N ALA A 215 -15.59 -6.73 -11.66
CA ALA A 215 -15.52 -7.84 -12.58
C ALA A 215 -15.90 -7.38 -14.00
N ALA A 216 -17.08 -6.78 -14.17
CA ALA A 216 -17.57 -6.34 -15.48
C ALA A 216 -16.66 -5.28 -16.13
N THR A 217 -16.19 -4.27 -15.38
CA THR A 217 -15.42 -3.15 -15.93
C THR A 217 -13.95 -3.45 -16.14
N SER A 218 -13.40 -4.49 -15.50
CA SER A 218 -11.99 -4.89 -15.67
C SER A 218 -11.76 -5.74 -16.92
N ILE A 219 -12.80 -6.39 -17.45
CA ILE A 219 -12.74 -7.12 -18.72
C ILE A 219 -12.42 -6.12 -19.83
N GLY A 220 -11.43 -6.42 -20.65
CA GLY A 220 -10.94 -5.50 -21.70
C GLY A 220 -9.99 -4.41 -21.20
N GLN A 221 -9.76 -4.28 -19.89
CA GLN A 221 -8.70 -3.43 -19.38
C GLN A 221 -7.33 -4.07 -19.58
N ARG A 222 -6.34 -3.25 -19.84
CA ARG A 222 -4.94 -3.67 -19.99
C ARG A 222 -4.28 -3.80 -18.62
N ILE A 223 -4.74 -4.76 -17.82
CA ILE A 223 -4.17 -5.00 -16.49
C ILE A 223 -2.81 -5.71 -16.62
N THR A 224 -1.80 -5.18 -15.96
CA THR A 224 -0.43 -5.72 -15.93
C THR A 224 0.00 -6.11 -14.52
N LEU A 225 -0.61 -5.48 -13.52
CA LEU A 225 -0.41 -5.79 -12.12
C LEU A 225 -1.76 -5.74 -11.41
N VAL A 226 -2.01 -6.72 -10.54
CA VAL A 226 -3.12 -6.66 -9.59
C VAL A 226 -2.58 -6.82 -8.16
N SER A 227 -3.16 -6.11 -7.21
CA SER A 227 -2.78 -6.19 -5.79
C SER A 227 -4.00 -6.19 -4.88
N GLY A 228 -3.93 -7.02 -3.81
CA GLY A 228 -5.01 -7.10 -2.80
C GLY A 228 -4.80 -8.22 -1.80
N VAL A 229 -5.80 -8.42 -0.95
CA VAL A 229 -5.82 -9.54 0.00
C VAL A 229 -6.14 -10.84 -0.75
N PRO A 230 -5.48 -11.97 -0.49
CA PRO A 230 -5.67 -13.22 -1.23
C PRO A 230 -7.12 -13.66 -1.35
N SER A 231 -7.88 -13.67 -0.25
CA SER A 231 -9.29 -14.09 -0.27
C SER A 231 -10.14 -13.22 -1.19
N TRP A 232 -9.95 -11.90 -1.15
CA TRP A 232 -10.70 -10.95 -1.99
C TRP A 232 -10.30 -11.04 -3.46
N LEU A 233 -9.01 -11.21 -3.73
CA LEU A 233 -8.51 -11.41 -5.10
C LEU A 233 -9.10 -12.70 -5.71
N LEU A 234 -9.15 -13.80 -4.95
CA LEU A 234 -9.70 -15.06 -5.43
C LEU A 234 -11.21 -14.94 -5.73
N MET A 235 -11.98 -14.25 -4.87
CA MET A 235 -13.38 -13.94 -5.12
C MET A 235 -13.54 -13.11 -6.40
N LEU A 236 -12.75 -12.06 -6.57
CA LEU A 236 -12.76 -11.22 -7.76
C LEU A 236 -12.40 -12.01 -9.02
N PHE A 237 -11.35 -12.82 -8.97
CA PHE A 237 -10.90 -13.62 -10.12
C PHE A 237 -11.99 -14.61 -10.56
N ARG A 238 -12.60 -15.33 -9.64
CA ARG A 238 -13.73 -16.23 -9.94
C ARG A 238 -14.87 -15.46 -10.58
N ARG A 239 -15.25 -14.31 -10.00
CA ARG A 239 -16.34 -13.50 -10.58
C ARG A 239 -16.01 -12.97 -11.96
N ILE A 240 -14.76 -12.59 -12.24
CA ILE A 240 -14.31 -12.21 -13.58
C ILE A 240 -14.45 -13.37 -14.57
N LEU A 241 -14.08 -14.58 -14.17
CA LEU A 241 -14.21 -15.78 -15.01
C LEU A 241 -15.67 -16.09 -15.31
N ASP A 242 -16.56 -16.02 -14.29
CA ASP A 242 -18.01 -16.22 -14.47
C ASP A 242 -18.60 -15.22 -15.49
N VAL A 243 -18.26 -13.93 -15.35
CA VAL A 243 -18.77 -12.87 -16.23
C VAL A 243 -18.18 -12.93 -17.64
N SER A 244 -16.90 -13.28 -17.76
CA SER A 244 -16.20 -13.31 -19.06
C SER A 244 -16.38 -14.60 -19.84
N GLY A 245 -16.81 -15.69 -19.19
CA GLY A 245 -16.86 -17.02 -19.78
C GLY A 245 -15.49 -17.59 -20.12
N ARG A 246 -14.40 -17.04 -19.54
CA ARG A 246 -13.03 -17.52 -19.73
C ARG A 246 -12.65 -18.53 -18.66
N SER A 247 -11.66 -19.37 -18.98
CA SER A 247 -11.19 -20.41 -18.06
C SER A 247 -10.13 -19.91 -17.08
N THR A 248 -9.34 -18.90 -17.47
CA THR A 248 -8.24 -18.37 -16.65
C THR A 248 -8.14 -16.85 -16.72
N ILE A 249 -7.58 -16.25 -15.68
CA ILE A 249 -7.31 -14.80 -15.62
C ILE A 249 -6.29 -14.38 -16.68
N ALA A 250 -5.34 -15.24 -17.03
CA ALA A 250 -4.38 -14.97 -18.10
C ALA A 250 -5.07 -14.83 -19.49
N GLU A 251 -6.21 -15.49 -19.71
CA GLU A 251 -7.02 -15.29 -20.92
C GLU A 251 -7.76 -13.94 -20.90
N VAL A 252 -8.22 -13.51 -19.73
CA VAL A 252 -8.92 -12.20 -19.57
C VAL A 252 -7.92 -11.04 -19.64
N TRP A 253 -6.78 -11.19 -18.95
CA TRP A 253 -5.71 -10.20 -18.90
C TRP A 253 -4.38 -10.76 -19.44
N PRO A 254 -4.23 -10.89 -20.75
CA PRO A 254 -3.06 -11.55 -21.36
C PRO A 254 -1.75 -10.80 -21.17
N ARG A 255 -1.77 -9.65 -20.50
CA ARG A 255 -0.59 -8.85 -20.13
C ARG A 255 -0.35 -8.79 -18.64
N LEU A 256 -1.07 -9.58 -17.85
CA LEU A 256 -0.81 -9.68 -16.42
C LEU A 256 0.59 -10.28 -16.19
N GLU A 257 1.42 -9.58 -15.45
CA GLU A 257 2.79 -10.00 -15.13
C GLU A 257 2.98 -10.28 -13.64
N LEU A 258 2.18 -9.59 -12.79
CA LEU A 258 2.42 -9.56 -11.36
C LEU A 258 1.11 -9.53 -10.56
N VAL A 259 0.98 -10.46 -9.63
CA VAL A 259 -0.05 -10.45 -8.57
C VAL A 259 0.65 -10.20 -7.25
N ILE A 260 0.39 -9.05 -6.62
CA ILE A 260 0.88 -8.73 -5.28
C ILE A 260 -0.21 -9.06 -4.26
N HIS A 261 0.13 -9.86 -3.28
CA HIS A 261 -0.81 -10.24 -2.23
C HIS A 261 -0.20 -10.06 -0.83
N GLY A 262 -1.04 -9.95 0.18
CA GLY A 262 -0.60 -9.81 1.56
C GLY A 262 -1.77 -9.66 2.54
N GLY A 263 -1.45 -9.50 3.82
CA GLY A 263 -2.45 -9.37 4.89
C GLY A 263 -2.97 -10.69 5.46
N LEU A 264 -2.81 -11.80 4.73
CA LEU A 264 -3.14 -13.16 5.17
C LEU A 264 -2.03 -14.13 4.75
N LYS A 265 -1.87 -15.24 5.49
CA LYS A 265 -0.97 -16.33 5.09
C LYS A 265 -1.40 -16.87 3.73
N PHE A 266 -0.48 -16.88 2.76
CA PHE A 266 -0.81 -17.22 1.37
C PHE A 266 -0.94 -18.71 1.10
N ALA A 267 -0.16 -19.55 1.78
CA ALA A 267 -0.10 -20.99 1.51
C ALA A 267 -1.46 -21.70 1.31
N PRO A 268 -2.54 -21.40 2.07
CA PRO A 268 -3.85 -22.02 1.83
C PRO A 268 -4.51 -21.63 0.49
N TYR A 269 -4.08 -20.55 -0.12
CA TYR A 269 -4.65 -19.99 -1.36
C TYR A 269 -3.81 -20.34 -2.59
N GLU A 270 -2.57 -20.75 -2.44
CA GLU A 270 -1.59 -20.87 -3.51
C GLU A 270 -2.07 -21.76 -4.66
N ALA A 271 -2.55 -22.97 -4.36
CA ALA A 271 -3.03 -23.90 -5.39
C ALA A 271 -4.20 -23.30 -6.20
N ALA A 272 -5.20 -22.71 -5.51
CA ALA A 272 -6.33 -22.07 -6.15
C ALA A 272 -5.92 -20.85 -6.99
N PHE A 273 -4.90 -20.10 -6.56
CA PHE A 273 -4.37 -18.98 -7.36
C PHE A 273 -3.68 -19.46 -8.63
N ARG A 274 -2.86 -20.52 -8.56
CA ARG A 274 -2.21 -21.09 -9.75
C ARG A 274 -3.22 -21.58 -10.77
N GLU A 275 -4.26 -22.29 -10.31
CA GLU A 275 -5.37 -22.75 -11.14
C GLU A 275 -6.10 -21.60 -11.82
N VAL A 276 -6.60 -20.63 -11.02
CA VAL A 276 -7.42 -19.53 -11.53
C VAL A 276 -6.62 -18.56 -12.40
N VAL A 277 -5.36 -18.28 -12.07
CA VAL A 277 -4.49 -17.43 -12.89
C VAL A 277 -4.11 -18.14 -14.19
N GLY A 278 -3.83 -19.44 -14.17
CA GLY A 278 -3.63 -20.27 -15.35
C GLY A 278 -2.34 -19.96 -16.14
N SER A 279 -1.33 -19.37 -15.51
CA SER A 279 -0.06 -19.04 -16.18
C SER A 279 1.09 -18.91 -15.19
N ASP A 280 2.15 -19.71 -15.41
CA ASP A 280 3.41 -19.63 -14.65
C ASP A 280 4.23 -18.37 -14.99
N ALA A 281 3.90 -17.69 -16.08
CA ALA A 281 4.53 -16.43 -16.44
C ALA A 281 4.11 -15.28 -15.48
N VAL A 282 2.97 -15.42 -14.80
CA VAL A 282 2.50 -14.44 -13.79
C VAL A 282 3.17 -14.72 -12.46
N ARG A 283 3.95 -13.75 -11.96
CA ARG A 283 4.57 -13.85 -10.64
C ARG A 283 3.54 -13.59 -9.55
N LEU A 284 3.48 -14.47 -8.56
CA LEU A 284 2.78 -14.25 -7.30
C LEU A 284 3.81 -13.69 -6.30
N GLN A 285 3.56 -12.50 -5.77
CA GLN A 285 4.50 -11.78 -4.91
C GLN A 285 3.85 -11.51 -3.55
N GLU A 286 4.39 -12.13 -2.51
CA GLU A 286 3.93 -11.89 -1.15
C GLU A 286 4.50 -10.59 -0.61
N THR A 287 3.65 -9.86 0.14
CA THR A 287 4.02 -8.65 0.87
C THR A 287 3.44 -8.68 2.27
N TYR A 288 4.09 -8.00 3.20
CA TYR A 288 3.61 -7.83 4.56
C TYR A 288 3.35 -6.34 4.85
N PRO A 289 2.21 -5.81 4.38
CA PRO A 289 1.72 -4.50 4.79
C PRO A 289 0.88 -4.64 6.06
N CYS A 290 0.92 -3.63 6.93
CA CYS A 290 0.01 -3.46 8.04
C CYS A 290 -0.39 -1.99 8.19
N SER A 291 -1.35 -1.68 9.07
CA SER A 291 -1.80 -0.31 9.29
C SER A 291 -0.70 0.59 9.85
N GLU A 292 0.26 0.00 10.55
CA GLU A 292 1.43 0.67 11.13
C GLU A 292 2.56 0.93 10.13
N GLY A 293 2.55 0.28 8.96
CA GLY A 293 3.55 0.47 7.92
C GLY A 293 3.74 -0.75 7.02
N PHE A 294 4.58 -0.58 6.01
CA PHE A 294 5.01 -1.68 5.14
C PHE A 294 6.25 -2.34 5.76
N ILE A 295 6.16 -3.61 6.10
CA ILE A 295 7.18 -4.34 6.87
C ILE A 295 8.17 -5.04 5.95
N ALA A 296 7.68 -5.88 5.00
CA ALA A 296 8.52 -6.73 4.16
C ALA A 296 7.83 -7.13 2.86
N PHE A 297 8.58 -7.72 1.96
CA PHE A 297 8.08 -8.49 0.82
C PHE A 297 8.98 -9.71 0.60
N GLY A 298 8.43 -10.77 0.01
CA GLY A 298 9.14 -12.01 -0.31
C GLY A 298 10.14 -11.83 -1.45
N ASP A 299 11.14 -12.69 -1.50
CA ASP A 299 12.20 -12.74 -2.53
C ASP A 299 11.68 -13.27 -3.88
#